data_b58ed6868044a27292c0cd55d5ed18e7
#
_entry.id   b58ed6868044a27292c0cd55d5ed18e7
#
_cell.length_a   1.000
_cell.length_b   1.000
_cell.length_c   1.000
_cell.angle_alpha   90.00
_cell.angle_beta   90.00
_cell.angle_gamma   90.00
#
_symmetry.space_group_name_H-M   'P 1'
#
loop_
_entity.id
_entity.type
_entity.pdbx_description
1 polymer ?
#
loop_
_entity_poly.entity_id
_entity_poly.type
_entity_poly.pdbx_seq_one_letter_code
_entity_poly.pdbx_strand_id
1 'polypeptide(L)'
;MKQINAAIFQLNRNVWLLTHNGNQVTCPFCRTKLDALMPLGKKYLVPPRMIIHEDRENCFCPRCRSVDREIHIWLYLKEKNLLDFSSKKTMLHVAPEPNLRKNFSANQNINYVSGDLVPKHTKAKFKIDITKIDFDDNHFDFIICNHVLEHIIDDLKAMKELFRVLKPGG
;
A
#
# COMPACT_ATOMS: atom_id res chain seq x y z
N MET A 1 27.60 -1.97 -5.62
CA MET A 1 26.47 -2.28 -6.51
C MET A 1 25.12 -1.74 -6.01
N LYS A 2 24.61 -2.11 -4.81
CA LYS A 2 23.28 -1.66 -4.33
C LYS A 2 23.12 -0.14 -4.23
N GLN A 3 24.13 0.60 -3.81
CA GLN A 3 24.08 2.07 -3.70
C GLN A 3 24.09 2.76 -5.06
N ILE A 4 24.85 2.24 -6.03
CA ILE A 4 24.92 2.75 -7.40
C ILE A 4 23.55 2.58 -8.08
N ASN A 5 22.93 1.41 -7.95
CA ASN A 5 21.59 1.18 -8.51
C ASN A 5 20.53 2.12 -7.90
N ALA A 6 20.64 2.44 -6.61
CA ALA A 6 19.74 3.39 -5.96
C ALA A 6 19.90 4.81 -6.52
N ALA A 7 21.14 5.27 -6.75
CA ALA A 7 21.43 6.58 -7.32
C ALA A 7 20.94 6.68 -8.77
N ILE A 8 21.19 5.67 -9.59
CA ILE A 8 20.71 5.62 -10.97
C ILE A 8 19.18 5.61 -11.03
N PHE A 9 18.52 4.81 -10.17
CA PHE A 9 17.06 4.81 -10.09
C PHE A 9 16.50 6.18 -9.70
N GLN A 10 17.14 6.86 -8.74
CA GLN A 10 16.76 8.21 -8.35
C GLN A 10 16.92 9.22 -9.50
N LEU A 11 18.02 9.11 -10.26
CA LEU A 11 18.26 9.94 -11.44
C LEU A 11 17.18 9.71 -12.50
N ASN A 12 16.88 8.45 -12.81
CA ASN A 12 15.84 8.11 -13.80
C ASN A 12 14.47 8.67 -13.41
N ARG A 13 14.12 8.64 -12.12
CA ARG A 13 12.87 9.27 -11.62
C ARG A 13 12.85 10.77 -11.84
N ASN A 14 13.97 11.45 -11.59
CA ASN A 14 14.07 12.88 -11.80
C ASN A 14 13.98 13.23 -13.29
N VAL A 15 14.66 12.48 -14.14
CA VAL A 15 14.56 12.62 -15.59
C VAL A 15 13.12 12.40 -16.06
N TRP A 16 12.45 11.35 -15.58
CA TRP A 16 11.06 11.06 -15.94
C TRP A 16 10.12 12.21 -15.59
N LEU A 17 10.27 12.79 -14.39
CA LEU A 17 9.48 13.96 -13.96
C LEU A 17 9.66 15.19 -14.86
N LEU A 18 10.83 15.33 -15.49
CA LEU A 18 11.11 16.43 -16.39
C LEU A 18 10.60 16.17 -17.81
N THR A 19 10.71 14.92 -18.29
CA THR A 19 10.40 14.55 -19.68
C THR A 19 8.95 14.14 -19.92
N HIS A 20 8.23 13.73 -18.88
CA HIS A 20 6.83 13.27 -18.95
C HIS A 20 5.88 14.18 -18.15
N ASN A 21 6.13 15.47 -18.19
CA ASN A 21 5.25 16.47 -17.58
C ASN A 21 4.04 16.71 -18.49
N GLY A 22 2.86 16.32 -18.05
CA GLY A 22 1.63 16.42 -18.82
C GLY A 22 0.37 16.29 -17.97
N ASN A 23 -0.78 15.99 -18.60
CA ASN A 23 -2.07 15.95 -17.92
C ASN A 23 -2.87 14.66 -18.16
N GLN A 24 -2.28 13.65 -18.77
CA GLN A 24 -2.98 12.39 -19.07
C GLN A 24 -3.22 11.54 -17.83
N VAL A 25 -2.28 11.56 -16.89
CA VAL A 25 -2.34 10.80 -15.64
C VAL A 25 -2.13 11.72 -14.43
N THR A 26 -3.00 11.63 -13.44
CA THR A 26 -2.81 12.32 -12.16
C THR A 26 -2.64 11.28 -11.05
N CYS A 27 -1.51 11.28 -10.37
CA CYS A 27 -1.29 10.39 -9.24
C CYS A 27 -2.29 10.71 -8.11
N PRO A 28 -3.08 9.74 -7.61
CA PRO A 28 -4.10 10.02 -6.60
C PRO A 28 -3.52 10.38 -5.23
N PHE A 29 -2.27 10.02 -4.95
CA PHE A 29 -1.62 10.29 -3.67
C PHE A 29 -0.93 11.66 -3.62
N CYS A 30 -0.09 11.97 -4.60
CA CYS A 30 0.71 13.21 -4.57
C CYS A 30 0.24 14.30 -5.54
N ARG A 31 -0.82 14.04 -6.31
CA ARG A 31 -1.41 14.96 -7.29
C ARG A 31 -0.47 15.39 -8.42
N THR A 32 0.69 14.74 -8.57
CA THR A 32 1.57 14.99 -9.70
C THR A 32 0.86 14.59 -10.98
N LYS A 33 0.90 15.50 -11.96
CA LYS A 33 0.34 15.31 -13.29
C LYS A 33 1.47 14.91 -14.25
N LEU A 34 1.24 13.91 -15.06
CA LEU A 34 2.21 13.31 -15.98
C LEU A 34 1.51 12.90 -17.28
N ASP A 35 2.27 12.69 -18.33
CA ASP A 35 1.77 12.01 -19.54
C ASP A 35 1.66 10.51 -19.31
N ALA A 36 2.59 9.94 -18.53
CA ALA A 36 2.59 8.53 -18.17
C ALA A 36 3.27 8.31 -16.81
N LEU A 37 2.87 7.27 -16.08
CA LEU A 37 3.64 6.75 -14.94
C LEU A 37 4.88 6.02 -15.44
N MET A 38 5.91 5.89 -14.59
CA MET A 38 7.10 5.11 -14.94
C MET A 38 6.77 3.63 -15.07
N PRO A 39 7.44 2.93 -16.00
CA PRO A 39 7.43 1.48 -16.02
C PRO A 39 8.31 0.90 -14.90
N LEU A 40 8.00 -0.33 -14.51
CA LEU A 40 8.84 -1.17 -13.64
C LEU A 40 8.98 -2.56 -14.25
N GLY A 41 10.14 -3.18 -14.08
CA GLY A 41 10.35 -4.54 -14.57
C GLY A 41 11.82 -4.93 -14.69
N LYS A 42 12.09 -6.13 -15.21
CA LYS A 42 13.46 -6.62 -15.41
C LYS A 42 14.24 -5.80 -16.43
N LYS A 43 13.54 -5.19 -17.40
CA LYS A 43 14.13 -4.28 -18.40
C LYS A 43 14.44 -2.91 -17.84
N TYR A 44 13.88 -2.57 -16.71
CA TYR A 44 14.00 -1.26 -16.09
C TYR A 44 14.77 -1.35 -14.79
N LEU A 45 15.48 -0.28 -14.46
CA LEU A 45 16.11 -0.18 -13.15
C LEU A 45 15.05 -0.04 -12.07
N VAL A 46 15.02 -1.00 -11.15
CA VAL A 46 14.07 -1.04 -10.05
C VAL A 46 14.71 -0.56 -8.74
N PRO A 47 13.90 -0.01 -7.81
CA PRO A 47 14.41 0.34 -6.48
C PRO A 47 15.05 -0.87 -5.79
N PRO A 48 16.14 -0.68 -5.04
CA PRO A 48 16.65 -1.69 -4.14
C PRO A 48 15.53 -2.20 -3.22
N ARG A 49 15.38 -3.51 -3.09
CA ARG A 49 14.35 -4.22 -2.31
C ARG A 49 12.98 -4.39 -2.99
N MET A 50 12.80 -3.94 -4.22
CA MET A 50 11.58 -4.29 -4.97
C MET A 50 11.85 -5.54 -5.79
N ILE A 51 11.06 -6.59 -5.56
CA ILE A 51 11.06 -7.81 -6.38
C ILE A 51 10.00 -7.61 -7.44
N ILE A 52 10.41 -7.61 -8.71
CA ILE A 52 9.50 -7.49 -9.86
C ILE A 52 9.72 -8.68 -10.75
N HIS A 53 8.67 -9.43 -10.97
CA HIS A 53 8.71 -10.65 -11.78
C HIS A 53 8.50 -10.37 -13.26
N GLU A 54 7.69 -9.34 -13.59
CA GLU A 54 7.30 -9.00 -14.95
C GLU A 54 7.49 -7.51 -15.24
N ASP A 55 7.70 -7.18 -16.52
CA ASP A 55 7.74 -5.81 -16.98
C ASP A 55 6.32 -5.24 -17.01
N ARG A 56 6.12 -4.08 -16.40
CA ARG A 56 4.82 -3.38 -16.32
C ARG A 56 4.99 -1.93 -16.72
N GLU A 57 4.18 -1.50 -17.64
CA GLU A 57 4.09 -0.10 -18.06
C GLU A 57 3.14 0.67 -17.16
N ASN A 58 3.30 1.99 -17.08
CA ASN A 58 2.38 2.91 -16.38
C ASN A 58 2.04 2.51 -14.94
N CYS A 59 3.00 2.01 -14.17
CA CYS A 59 2.73 1.36 -12.90
C CYS A 59 3.37 2.02 -11.67
N PHE A 60 4.20 3.05 -11.85
CA PHE A 60 4.97 3.64 -10.76
C PHE A 60 4.98 5.17 -10.81
N CYS A 61 4.54 5.83 -9.75
CA CYS A 61 4.66 7.28 -9.65
C CYS A 61 6.09 7.69 -9.28
N PRO A 62 6.81 8.42 -10.15
CA PRO A 62 8.18 8.82 -9.86
C PRO A 62 8.29 9.81 -8.69
N ARG A 63 7.22 10.52 -8.35
CA ARG A 63 7.20 11.53 -7.27
C ARG A 63 7.05 10.88 -5.90
N CYS A 64 5.95 10.19 -5.63
CA CYS A 64 5.65 9.61 -4.32
C CYS A 64 6.02 8.14 -4.19
N ARG A 65 6.46 7.49 -5.26
CA ARG A 65 6.83 6.08 -5.33
C ARG A 65 5.66 5.11 -5.12
N SER A 66 4.43 5.57 -5.30
CA SER A 66 3.29 4.65 -5.30
C SER A 66 3.37 3.73 -6.51
N VAL A 67 3.02 2.48 -6.29
CA VAL A 67 2.88 1.48 -7.34
C VAL A 67 1.41 1.32 -7.73
N ASP A 68 1.16 0.78 -8.91
CA ASP A 68 -0.17 0.50 -9.44
C ASP A 68 -1.10 -0.18 -8.43
N ARG A 69 -0.62 -1.16 -7.68
CA ARG A 69 -1.36 -1.86 -6.62
C ARG A 69 -1.94 -0.90 -5.58
N GLU A 70 -1.12 -0.01 -5.01
CA GLU A 70 -1.59 1.00 -4.06
C GLU A 70 -2.59 1.97 -4.71
N ILE A 71 -2.32 2.34 -5.97
CA ILE A 71 -3.16 3.26 -6.74
C ILE A 71 -4.53 2.64 -6.97
N HIS A 72 -4.59 1.38 -7.42
CA HIS A 72 -5.85 0.66 -7.68
C HIS A 72 -6.67 0.49 -6.40
N ILE A 73 -6.05 0.07 -5.30
CA ILE A 73 -6.74 -0.05 -4.01
C ILE A 73 -7.35 1.29 -3.59
N TRP A 74 -6.56 2.37 -3.66
CA TRP A 74 -7.03 3.71 -3.29
C TRP A 74 -8.19 4.17 -4.16
N LEU A 75 -8.11 3.99 -5.48
CA LEU A 75 -9.18 4.35 -6.41
C LEU A 75 -10.43 3.51 -6.20
N TYR A 76 -10.29 2.21 -6.00
CA TYR A 76 -11.40 1.31 -5.68
C TYR A 76 -12.13 1.75 -4.40
N LEU A 77 -11.38 2.00 -3.32
CA LEU A 77 -11.96 2.45 -2.06
C LEU A 77 -12.74 3.78 -2.22
N LYS A 78 -12.22 4.69 -3.05
CA LYS A 78 -12.89 5.95 -3.37
C LYS A 78 -14.15 5.74 -4.20
N GLU A 79 -14.08 4.93 -5.24
CA GLU A 79 -15.22 4.64 -6.12
C GLU A 79 -16.37 3.99 -5.36
N LYS A 80 -16.06 3.09 -4.44
CA LYS A 80 -17.05 2.39 -3.61
C LYS A 80 -17.48 3.21 -2.37
N ASN A 81 -17.04 4.46 -2.24
CA ASN A 81 -17.32 5.32 -1.08
C ASN A 81 -16.90 4.68 0.27
N LEU A 82 -15.92 3.76 0.25
CA LEU A 82 -15.40 3.11 1.46
C LEU A 82 -14.41 3.99 2.23
N LEU A 83 -14.10 5.20 1.72
CA LEU A 83 -13.27 6.21 2.38
C LEU A 83 -14.10 7.30 3.04
N ASP A 84 -15.39 7.06 3.27
CA ASP A 84 -16.20 7.95 4.10
C ASP A 84 -15.90 7.69 5.59
N PHE A 85 -15.07 8.56 6.14
CA PHE A 85 -14.74 8.61 7.56
C PHE A 85 -15.40 9.83 8.23
N SER A 86 -16.67 10.07 7.93
CA SER A 86 -17.49 11.11 8.57
C SER A 86 -17.62 10.85 10.08
N SER A 87 -17.58 9.60 10.51
CA SER A 87 -17.50 9.17 11.90
C SER A 87 -16.15 8.49 12.21
N LYS A 88 -15.81 8.45 13.50
CA LYS A 88 -14.57 7.80 13.96
C LYS A 88 -14.63 6.28 13.70
N LYS A 89 -13.62 5.75 13.02
CA LYS A 89 -13.49 4.33 12.66
C LYS A 89 -12.18 3.75 13.17
N THR A 90 -12.19 2.49 13.57
CA THR A 90 -10.98 1.73 13.92
C THR A 90 -10.59 0.84 12.74
N MET A 91 -9.38 1.03 12.21
CA MET A 91 -8.89 0.32 11.03
C MET A 91 -7.68 -0.53 11.35
N LEU A 92 -7.67 -1.78 10.89
CA LEU A 92 -6.47 -2.62 10.82
C LEU A 92 -5.92 -2.62 9.39
N HIS A 93 -4.63 -2.34 9.27
CA HIS A 93 -3.90 -2.46 8.01
C HIS A 93 -2.75 -3.45 8.19
N VAL A 94 -2.91 -4.64 7.61
CA VAL A 94 -1.91 -5.72 7.65
C VAL A 94 -0.90 -5.49 6.54
N ALA A 95 0.40 -5.66 6.86
CA ALA A 95 1.52 -5.45 5.94
C ALA A 95 1.41 -4.11 5.14
N PRO A 96 1.31 -2.96 5.83
CA PRO A 96 0.82 -1.72 5.23
C PRO A 96 1.72 -1.16 4.14
N GLU A 97 1.12 -0.87 3.00
CA GLU A 97 1.77 -0.16 1.90
C GLU A 97 2.06 1.31 2.29
N PRO A 98 3.20 1.86 1.85
CA PRO A 98 3.68 3.16 2.35
C PRO A 98 2.73 4.34 2.14
N ASN A 99 2.12 4.46 0.94
CA ASN A 99 1.27 5.60 0.64
C ASN A 99 -0.13 5.45 1.24
N LEU A 100 -0.69 4.24 1.27
CA LEU A 100 -1.94 3.95 1.97
C LEU A 100 -1.78 4.22 3.47
N ARG A 101 -0.70 3.67 4.08
CA ARG A 101 -0.37 3.91 5.49
C ARG A 101 -0.27 5.40 5.81
N LYS A 102 0.45 6.18 4.97
CA LYS A 102 0.60 7.62 5.17
C LYS A 102 -0.75 8.34 5.16
N ASN A 103 -1.63 8.01 4.24
CA ASN A 103 -2.93 8.66 4.11
C ASN A 103 -3.88 8.28 5.24
N PHE A 104 -3.98 6.99 5.59
CA PHE A 104 -4.86 6.56 6.68
C PHE A 104 -4.39 7.04 8.05
N SER A 105 -3.08 6.97 8.32
CA SER A 105 -2.54 7.44 9.61
C SER A 105 -2.63 8.97 9.80
N ALA A 106 -2.78 9.73 8.73
CA ALA A 106 -2.96 11.18 8.80
C ALA A 106 -4.43 11.60 9.00
N ASN A 107 -5.38 10.69 8.85
CA ASN A 107 -6.80 10.99 9.03
C ASN A 107 -7.18 10.91 10.50
N GLN A 108 -7.63 12.02 11.08
CA GLN A 108 -7.99 12.13 12.50
C GLN A 108 -9.24 11.31 12.89
N ASN A 109 -10.07 10.94 11.92
CA ASN A 109 -11.25 10.10 12.14
C ASN A 109 -10.93 8.59 12.06
N ILE A 110 -9.65 8.22 11.83
CA ILE A 110 -9.22 6.84 11.82
C ILE A 110 -8.34 6.55 13.03
N ASN A 111 -8.81 5.65 13.89
CA ASN A 111 -7.94 4.99 14.84
C ASN A 111 -7.14 3.92 14.09
N TYR A 112 -5.98 4.33 13.56
CA TYR A 112 -5.19 3.52 12.63
C TYR A 112 -4.26 2.56 13.36
N VAL A 113 -4.51 1.27 13.19
CA VAL A 113 -3.66 0.16 13.66
C VAL A 113 -2.97 -0.46 12.45
N SER A 114 -1.65 -0.55 12.48
CA SER A 114 -0.88 -1.23 11.44
C SER A 114 -0.09 -2.39 12.02
N GLY A 115 -0.19 -3.56 11.39
CA GLY A 115 0.44 -4.79 11.83
C GLY A 115 1.22 -5.50 10.74
N ASP A 116 2.28 -6.19 11.13
CA ASP A 116 3.09 -7.04 10.25
C ASP A 116 3.77 -8.11 11.10
N LEU A 117 3.98 -9.30 10.55
CA LEU A 117 4.75 -10.34 11.25
C LEU A 117 6.19 -9.87 11.54
N VAL A 118 6.76 -9.05 10.65
CA VAL A 118 8.08 -8.43 10.78
C VAL A 118 7.96 -6.91 10.59
N PRO A 119 7.51 -6.15 11.61
CA PRO A 119 7.13 -4.72 11.50
C PRO A 119 8.17 -3.81 10.84
N LYS A 120 9.47 -4.11 10.99
CA LYS A 120 10.56 -3.35 10.38
C LYS A 120 10.53 -3.30 8.85
N HIS A 121 9.88 -4.26 8.20
CA HIS A 121 9.81 -4.33 6.74
C HIS A 121 8.84 -3.30 6.17
N THR A 122 7.68 -3.15 6.79
CA THR A 122 6.59 -2.27 6.35
C THR A 122 6.46 -1.00 7.19
N LYS A 123 7.28 -0.88 8.26
CA LYS A 123 7.17 0.17 9.29
C LYS A 123 5.80 0.13 9.99
N ALA A 124 5.25 -1.07 10.15
CA ALA A 124 4.07 -1.29 10.95
C ALA A 124 4.34 -0.96 12.43
N LYS A 125 3.29 -0.54 13.14
CA LYS A 125 3.39 -0.18 14.57
C LYS A 125 3.45 -1.41 15.47
N PHE A 126 2.71 -2.47 15.10
CA PHE A 126 2.58 -3.68 15.91
C PHE A 126 3.11 -4.90 15.18
N LYS A 127 3.62 -5.86 15.95
CA LYS A 127 3.85 -7.21 15.45
C LYS A 127 2.53 -7.95 15.54
N ILE A 128 1.99 -8.39 14.39
CA ILE A 128 0.73 -9.13 14.30
C ILE A 128 0.95 -10.36 13.44
N ASP A 129 0.61 -11.51 14.00
CA ASP A 129 0.41 -12.75 13.27
C ASP A 129 -1.07 -12.86 12.95
N ILE A 130 -1.44 -12.85 11.67
CA ILE A 130 -2.84 -12.89 11.26
C ILE A 130 -3.52 -14.22 11.50
N THR A 131 -2.78 -15.27 11.85
CA THR A 131 -3.35 -16.56 12.30
C THR A 131 -3.73 -16.56 13.78
N LYS A 132 -3.34 -15.51 14.53
CA LYS A 132 -3.64 -15.31 15.95
C LYS A 132 -3.57 -13.81 16.26
N ILE A 133 -4.65 -13.10 15.99
CA ILE A 133 -4.72 -11.65 16.17
C ILE A 133 -5.08 -11.32 17.62
N ASP A 134 -4.18 -10.63 18.33
CA ASP A 134 -4.37 -10.25 19.74
C ASP A 134 -5.20 -8.95 19.86
N PHE A 135 -6.45 -9.06 19.42
CA PHE A 135 -7.51 -8.05 19.56
C PHE A 135 -8.84 -8.75 19.83
N ASP A 136 -9.75 -8.07 20.50
CA ASP A 136 -11.08 -8.54 20.81
C ASP A 136 -11.90 -8.83 19.54
N ASP A 137 -12.93 -9.66 19.68
CA ASP A 137 -13.92 -9.88 18.63
C ASP A 137 -14.62 -8.56 18.28
N ASN A 138 -14.95 -8.36 17.00
CA ASN A 138 -15.67 -7.18 16.54
C ASN A 138 -14.98 -5.86 16.91
N HIS A 139 -13.66 -5.80 16.84
CA HIS A 139 -12.87 -4.63 17.21
C HIS A 139 -12.76 -3.59 16.08
N PHE A 140 -12.52 -4.06 14.85
CA PHE A 140 -12.23 -3.21 13.71
C PHE A 140 -13.47 -2.92 12.85
N ASP A 141 -13.66 -1.66 12.46
CA ASP A 141 -14.69 -1.26 11.50
C ASP A 141 -14.26 -1.56 10.06
N PHE A 142 -12.94 -1.66 9.82
CA PHE A 142 -12.37 -1.83 8.48
C PHE A 142 -11.01 -2.54 8.55
N ILE A 143 -10.78 -3.50 7.66
CA ILE A 143 -9.51 -4.22 7.57
C ILE A 143 -8.99 -4.17 6.13
N ILE A 144 -7.70 -3.83 5.97
CA ILE A 144 -6.96 -4.00 4.72
C ILE A 144 -5.91 -5.07 4.93
N CYS A 145 -5.95 -6.12 4.11
CA CYS A 145 -5.01 -7.23 4.11
C CYS A 145 -4.70 -7.61 2.65
N ASN A 146 -3.68 -6.95 2.06
CA ASN A 146 -3.33 -7.13 0.65
C ASN A 146 -2.02 -7.88 0.51
N HIS A 147 -1.98 -8.86 -0.41
CA HIS A 147 -0.78 -9.65 -0.69
C HIS A 147 -0.14 -10.26 0.56
N VAL A 148 -0.95 -10.84 1.42
CA VAL A 148 -0.53 -11.50 2.66
C VAL A 148 -0.97 -12.94 2.69
N LEU A 149 -2.24 -13.22 2.37
CA LEU A 149 -2.82 -14.56 2.50
C LEU A 149 -2.10 -15.62 1.66
N GLU A 150 -1.61 -15.25 0.48
CA GLU A 150 -0.82 -16.13 -0.38
C GLU A 150 0.53 -16.58 0.21
N HIS A 151 0.95 -15.94 1.30
CA HIS A 151 2.18 -16.28 2.02
C HIS A 151 1.91 -17.01 3.34
N ILE A 152 0.65 -17.27 3.68
CA ILE A 152 0.24 -17.89 4.94
C ILE A 152 -0.12 -19.36 4.69
N ILE A 153 0.53 -20.27 5.42
CA ILE A 153 0.29 -21.72 5.27
C ILE A 153 -1.14 -22.09 5.66
N ASP A 154 -1.65 -21.50 6.75
CA ASP A 154 -3.03 -21.70 7.23
C ASP A 154 -3.85 -20.42 6.96
N ASP A 155 -4.14 -20.19 5.69
CA ASP A 155 -4.90 -19.02 5.22
C ASP A 155 -6.35 -19.05 5.72
N LEU A 156 -6.94 -20.24 5.87
CA LEU A 156 -8.29 -20.40 6.45
C LEU A 156 -8.34 -19.92 7.89
N LYS A 157 -7.31 -20.23 8.67
CA LYS A 157 -7.21 -19.73 10.05
C LYS A 157 -7.02 -18.23 10.08
N ALA A 158 -6.18 -17.70 9.20
CA ALA A 158 -5.97 -16.25 9.06
C ALA A 158 -7.28 -15.54 8.70
N MET A 159 -8.04 -16.05 7.73
CA MET A 159 -9.34 -15.49 7.35
C MET A 159 -10.35 -15.52 8.50
N LYS A 160 -10.39 -16.61 9.29
CA LYS A 160 -11.25 -16.71 10.49
C LYS A 160 -10.89 -15.66 11.54
N GLU A 161 -9.61 -15.43 11.78
CA GLU A 161 -9.15 -14.41 12.73
C GLU A 161 -9.45 -12.99 12.22
N LEU A 162 -9.22 -12.70 10.94
CA LEU A 162 -9.60 -11.42 10.35
C LEU A 162 -11.11 -11.18 10.47
N PHE A 163 -11.91 -12.21 10.19
CA PHE A 163 -13.37 -12.13 10.33
C PHE A 163 -13.81 -11.97 11.80
N ARG A 164 -13.16 -12.66 12.74
CA ARG A 164 -13.47 -12.56 14.18
C ARG A 164 -13.29 -11.14 14.71
N VAL A 165 -12.19 -10.50 14.34
CA VAL A 165 -11.88 -9.14 14.82
C VAL A 165 -12.58 -8.04 14.04
N LEU A 166 -13.20 -8.35 12.89
CA LEU A 166 -14.00 -7.41 12.10
C LEU A 166 -15.41 -7.31 12.67
N LYS A 167 -15.93 -6.11 12.81
CA LYS A 167 -17.32 -5.87 13.25
C LYS A 167 -18.32 -6.37 12.21
N PRO A 168 -19.54 -6.77 12.64
CA PRO A 168 -20.64 -7.02 11.72
C PRO A 168 -20.88 -5.80 10.82
N GLY A 169 -20.88 -6.01 9.50
CA GLY A 169 -21.04 -4.92 8.51
C GLY A 169 -19.76 -4.12 8.20
N GLY A 170 -18.62 -4.57 8.74
CA GLY A 170 -17.30 -4.02 8.41
C GLY A 170 -16.73 -4.57 7.11
#